data_8a13767e57f6633b7650d36ae39bd54f
#
_entry.id   8a13767e57f6633b7650d36ae39bd54f
#
_cell.length_a   1.000
_cell.length_b   1.000
_cell.length_c   1.000
_cell.angle_alpha   90.00
_cell.angle_beta   90.00
_cell.angle_gamma   90.00
#
_symmetry.space_group_name_H-M   'P 1'
#
loop_
_entity.id
_entity.type
_entity.pdbx_description
1 polymer ?
#
loop_
_entity_poly.entity_id
_entity_poly.type
_entity_poly.pdbx_seq_one_letter_code
_entity_poly.pdbx_strand_id
1 'polypeptide(L)'
;RHLLRYLKGTLHYVLVLYARVQLHRDVPVELKIYVDSDWAGCRTTRKSTSGCVIELLGCAVHAFSRTQGTIATSSGEAELYAIGSGVSEGLGVMNFLQESQLLPKVSMLIMTDSTSAKAIATRMGVSKLTRHIQLRFLYMQNLVANSIIKIKKVGAKFNVADILTKVVSTTVLH
;
A
#
# COMPACT_ATOMS: atom_id res chain seq x y z
N ARG A 1 4.78 -26.50 -8.40
CA ARG A 1 4.98 -26.86 -9.82
C ARG A 1 4.79 -25.66 -10.77
N HIS A 2 3.73 -24.82 -10.61
CA HIS A 2 3.54 -23.62 -11.42
C HIS A 2 4.62 -22.56 -11.18
N LEU A 3 4.97 -22.26 -9.93
CA LEU A 3 6.04 -21.31 -9.59
C LEU A 3 7.38 -21.70 -10.25
N LEU A 4 7.76 -22.98 -10.17
CA LEU A 4 9.02 -23.44 -10.78
C LEU A 4 9.03 -23.30 -12.31
N ARG A 5 7.88 -23.51 -12.98
CA ARG A 5 7.75 -23.26 -14.42
C ARG A 5 7.86 -21.78 -14.76
N TYR A 6 7.22 -20.92 -13.97
CA TYR A 6 7.32 -19.46 -14.12
C TYR A 6 8.78 -19.01 -13.97
N LEU A 7 9.43 -19.40 -12.87
CA LEU A 7 10.84 -19.04 -12.63
C LEU A 7 11.76 -19.54 -13.75
N LYS A 8 11.55 -20.77 -14.24
CA LYS A 8 12.32 -21.29 -15.37
C LYS A 8 12.09 -20.48 -16.66
N GLY A 9 10.87 -20.03 -16.90
CA GLY A 9 10.51 -19.23 -18.08
C GLY A 9 10.97 -17.77 -18.00
N THR A 10 11.30 -17.27 -16.81
CA THR A 10 11.61 -15.86 -16.54
C THR A 10 13.03 -15.61 -16.04
N LEU A 11 13.95 -16.58 -16.26
CA LEU A 11 15.35 -16.48 -15.80
C LEU A 11 16.08 -15.22 -16.31
N HIS A 12 15.65 -14.68 -17.44
CA HIS A 12 16.26 -13.51 -18.07
C HIS A 12 15.51 -12.21 -17.75
N TYR A 13 14.42 -12.27 -16.96
CA TYR A 13 13.71 -11.07 -16.57
C TYR A 13 14.51 -10.32 -15.52
N VAL A 14 14.64 -9.03 -15.71
CA VAL A 14 15.33 -8.11 -14.81
C VAL A 14 14.38 -7.00 -14.39
N LEU A 15 14.44 -6.59 -13.14
CA LEU A 15 13.78 -5.38 -12.69
C LEU A 15 14.70 -4.20 -12.99
N VAL A 16 14.29 -3.34 -13.90
CA VAL A 16 15.05 -2.14 -14.25
C VAL A 16 14.46 -0.95 -13.50
N LEU A 17 15.26 -0.32 -12.66
CA LEU A 17 14.88 0.86 -11.89
C LEU A 17 15.41 2.11 -12.62
N TYR A 18 14.52 2.85 -13.28
CA TYR A 18 14.86 4.12 -13.89
C TYR A 18 14.28 5.24 -13.02
N ALA A 19 15.12 6.03 -12.37
CA ALA A 19 14.68 7.26 -11.76
C ALA A 19 14.21 8.24 -12.85
N ARG A 20 12.91 8.50 -12.89
CA ARG A 20 12.28 9.36 -13.92
C ARG A 20 12.42 10.86 -13.64
N VAL A 21 13.02 11.20 -12.51
CA VAL A 21 13.12 12.59 -12.02
C VAL A 21 14.55 12.86 -11.55
N GLN A 22 15.10 13.99 -11.92
CA GLN A 22 16.35 14.48 -11.32
C GLN A 22 16.10 14.87 -9.87
N LEU A 23 16.92 14.35 -8.97
CA LEU A 23 16.86 14.66 -7.55
C LEU A 23 17.47 16.03 -7.29
N HIS A 24 16.66 16.94 -6.75
CA HIS A 24 17.14 18.16 -6.13
C HIS A 24 16.94 18.04 -4.62
N ARG A 25 18.00 18.21 -3.83
CA ARG A 25 17.97 18.05 -2.37
C ARG A 25 16.91 18.91 -1.67
N ASP A 26 16.53 20.02 -2.26
CA ASP A 26 15.58 20.97 -1.68
C ASP A 26 14.12 20.70 -2.07
N VAL A 27 13.87 19.85 -3.06
CA VAL A 27 12.52 19.53 -3.52
C VAL A 27 12.02 18.30 -2.75
N PRO A 28 10.84 18.39 -2.10
CA PRO A 28 10.24 17.23 -1.45
C PRO A 28 9.95 16.11 -2.45
N VAL A 29 10.37 14.90 -2.13
CA VAL A 29 10.07 13.70 -2.92
C VAL A 29 8.82 13.03 -2.36
N GLU A 30 7.89 12.66 -3.24
CA GLU A 30 6.66 11.97 -2.87
C GLU A 30 6.87 10.45 -2.95
N LEU A 31 6.74 9.78 -1.82
CA LEU A 31 6.68 8.33 -1.70
C LEU A 31 5.23 7.89 -1.95
N LYS A 32 4.95 7.24 -3.07
CA LYS A 32 3.62 6.73 -3.39
C LYS A 32 3.47 5.31 -2.89
N ILE A 33 2.38 5.04 -2.19
CA ILE A 33 2.11 3.76 -1.55
C ILE A 33 0.76 3.27 -2.05
N TYR A 34 0.78 2.34 -2.98
CA TYR A 34 -0.42 1.68 -3.49
C TYR A 34 -0.80 0.55 -2.55
N VAL A 35 -2.07 0.48 -2.18
CA VAL A 35 -2.60 -0.56 -1.30
C VAL A 35 -3.89 -1.13 -1.86
N ASP A 36 -4.08 -2.43 -1.64
CA ASP A 36 -5.28 -3.18 -2.00
C ASP A 36 -5.51 -4.30 -1.00
N SER A 37 -6.73 -4.82 -0.92
CA SER A 37 -7.03 -6.05 -0.20
C SER A 37 -8.05 -6.92 -0.92
N ASP A 38 -7.88 -8.23 -0.83
CA ASP A 38 -8.98 -9.17 -1.07
C ASP A 38 -9.81 -9.31 0.23
N TRP A 39 -11.11 -9.19 0.15
CA TRP A 39 -11.93 -9.45 1.33
C TRP A 39 -12.25 -10.92 1.48
N ALA A 40 -11.80 -11.51 2.62
CA ALA A 40 -12.07 -12.90 2.99
C ALA A 40 -11.67 -13.93 1.91
N GLY A 41 -10.59 -13.64 1.15
CA GLY A 41 -10.13 -14.46 0.02
C GLY A 41 -9.67 -15.86 0.42
N CYS A 42 -9.14 -16.05 1.63
CA CYS A 42 -8.82 -17.37 2.13
C CYS A 42 -10.09 -18.14 2.50
N ARG A 43 -10.43 -19.16 1.71
CA ARG A 43 -11.66 -19.97 1.92
C ARG A 43 -11.69 -20.70 3.25
N THR A 44 -10.55 -21.12 3.77
CA THR A 44 -10.44 -21.90 5.02
C THR A 44 -10.49 -21.00 6.25
N THR A 45 -9.70 -19.92 6.27
CA THR A 45 -9.58 -19.06 7.46
C THR A 45 -10.45 -17.80 7.39
N ARG A 46 -11.01 -17.50 6.22
CA ARG A 46 -11.76 -16.28 5.92
C ARG A 46 -10.95 -14.99 6.15
N LYS A 47 -9.64 -15.11 6.25
CA LYS A 47 -8.74 -13.97 6.33
C LYS A 47 -8.54 -13.33 4.97
N SER A 48 -8.35 -12.03 4.97
CA SER A 48 -8.02 -11.22 3.81
C SER A 48 -6.50 -11.18 3.58
N THR A 49 -6.11 -10.85 2.37
CA THR A 49 -4.72 -10.56 2.00
C THR A 49 -4.56 -9.07 1.74
N SER A 50 -3.55 -8.45 2.30
CA SER A 50 -3.17 -7.07 1.98
C SER A 50 -2.02 -7.08 0.99
N GLY A 51 -2.18 -6.33 -0.10
CA GLY A 51 -1.15 -6.04 -1.09
C GLY A 51 -0.67 -4.60 -0.94
N CYS A 52 0.64 -4.40 -1.13
CA CYS A 52 1.23 -3.07 -1.11
C CYS A 52 2.38 -2.98 -2.10
N VAL A 53 2.45 -1.85 -2.80
CA VAL A 53 3.61 -1.46 -3.63
C VAL A 53 4.02 -0.06 -3.22
N ILE A 54 5.28 0.12 -2.87
CA ILE A 54 5.87 1.43 -2.56
C ILE A 54 6.71 1.88 -3.75
N GLU A 55 6.35 3.03 -4.30
CA GLU A 55 7.00 3.66 -5.43
C GLU A 55 7.76 4.90 -4.97
N LEU A 56 9.03 4.96 -5.33
CA LEU A 56 9.90 6.13 -5.17
C LEU A 56 10.42 6.55 -6.54
N LEU A 57 10.20 7.79 -6.94
CA LEU A 57 10.68 8.36 -8.22
C LEU A 57 10.22 7.58 -9.46
N GLY A 58 9.07 6.94 -9.41
CA GLY A 58 8.55 6.12 -10.49
C GLY A 58 9.06 4.67 -10.52
N CYS A 59 9.83 4.26 -9.49
CA CYS A 59 10.35 2.91 -9.35
C CYS A 59 9.71 2.20 -8.15
N ALA A 60 9.28 0.95 -8.31
CA ALA A 60 8.85 0.12 -7.20
C ALA A 60 10.08 -0.28 -6.35
N VAL A 61 10.15 0.23 -5.13
CA VAL A 61 11.28 0.00 -4.22
C VAL A 61 10.97 -1.05 -3.15
N HIS A 62 9.69 -1.27 -2.88
CA HIS A 62 9.23 -2.31 -1.95
C HIS A 62 7.86 -2.81 -2.36
N ALA A 63 7.60 -4.10 -2.17
CA ALA A 63 6.28 -4.69 -2.36
C ALA A 63 6.06 -5.87 -1.42
N PHE A 64 4.81 -6.08 -1.02
CA PHE A 64 4.43 -7.27 -0.26
C PHE A 64 3.00 -7.72 -0.54
N SER A 65 2.77 -9.01 -0.34
CA SER A 65 1.46 -9.63 -0.24
C SER A 65 1.41 -10.43 1.06
N ARG A 66 0.54 -10.06 2.01
CA ARG A 66 0.49 -10.65 3.35
C ARG A 66 -0.93 -10.96 3.79
N THR A 67 -1.15 -12.13 4.36
CA THR A 67 -2.43 -12.46 5.02
C THR A 67 -2.62 -11.58 6.26
N GLN A 68 -3.79 -11.00 6.39
CA GLN A 68 -4.17 -10.18 7.55
C GLN A 68 -4.23 -11.04 8.82
N GLY A 69 -3.78 -10.49 9.95
CA GLY A 69 -3.80 -11.19 11.23
C GLY A 69 -5.21 -11.41 11.77
N THR A 70 -6.12 -10.46 11.55
CA THR A 70 -7.53 -10.45 11.95
C THR A 70 -8.46 -10.73 10.77
N ILE A 71 -9.66 -11.26 11.06
CA ILE A 71 -10.71 -11.41 10.06
C ILE A 71 -11.44 -10.08 9.96
N ALA A 72 -11.46 -9.49 8.76
CA ALA A 72 -12.23 -8.28 8.49
C ALA A 72 -13.71 -8.59 8.33
N THR A 73 -14.58 -7.79 8.98
CA THR A 73 -16.03 -7.96 8.93
C THR A 73 -16.68 -7.33 7.69
N SER A 74 -15.90 -6.55 6.94
CA SER A 74 -16.34 -5.93 5.68
C SER A 74 -15.14 -5.69 4.75
N SER A 75 -15.43 -5.48 3.45
CA SER A 75 -14.39 -5.10 2.49
C SER A 75 -13.71 -3.79 2.86
N GLY A 76 -14.49 -2.80 3.34
CA GLY A 76 -13.93 -1.52 3.80
C GLY A 76 -12.97 -1.66 4.99
N GLU A 77 -13.22 -2.61 5.88
CA GLU A 77 -12.32 -2.93 6.99
C GLU A 77 -11.05 -3.62 6.50
N ALA A 78 -11.17 -4.57 5.56
CA ALA A 78 -10.01 -5.22 4.96
C ALA A 78 -9.09 -4.21 4.25
N GLU A 79 -9.69 -3.28 3.50
CA GLU A 79 -8.97 -2.19 2.85
C GLU A 79 -8.29 -1.25 3.86
N LEU A 80 -8.97 -0.97 4.98
CA LEU A 80 -8.39 -0.15 6.04
C LEU A 80 -7.16 -0.81 6.68
N TYR A 81 -7.19 -2.13 6.87
CA TYR A 81 -6.02 -2.88 7.34
C TYR A 81 -4.88 -2.84 6.31
N ALA A 82 -5.20 -2.88 5.00
CA ALA A 82 -4.20 -2.73 3.95
C ALA A 82 -3.56 -1.33 3.98
N ILE A 83 -4.36 -0.26 4.13
CA ILE A 83 -3.85 1.11 4.32
C ILE A 83 -2.92 1.18 5.53
N GLY A 84 -3.33 0.64 6.69
CA GLY A 84 -2.51 0.63 7.90
C GLY A 84 -1.17 -0.08 7.72
N SER A 85 -1.18 -1.21 7.01
CA SER A 85 0.05 -1.95 6.70
C SER A 85 0.95 -1.17 5.74
N GLY A 86 0.38 -0.57 4.70
CA GLY A 86 1.12 0.28 3.76
C GLY A 86 1.73 1.52 4.41
N VAL A 87 0.99 2.17 5.32
CA VAL A 87 1.48 3.31 6.10
C VAL A 87 2.67 2.90 6.98
N SER A 88 2.58 1.75 7.66
CA SER A 88 3.67 1.26 8.52
C SER A 88 4.96 1.01 7.73
N GLU A 89 4.88 0.32 6.59
CA GLU A 89 6.04 0.07 5.72
C GLU A 89 6.57 1.37 5.11
N GLY A 90 5.66 2.25 4.66
CA GLY A 90 6.02 3.56 4.10
C GLY A 90 6.76 4.45 5.09
N LEU A 91 6.35 4.47 6.37
CA LEU A 91 7.07 5.18 7.42
C LEU A 91 8.48 4.61 7.62
N GLY A 92 8.65 3.29 7.56
CA GLY A 92 9.95 2.65 7.61
C GLY A 92 10.87 3.12 6.49
N VAL A 93 10.37 3.14 5.24
CA VAL A 93 11.13 3.63 4.07
C VAL A 93 11.43 5.13 4.21
N MET A 94 10.44 5.93 4.61
CA MET A 94 10.61 7.38 4.80
C MET A 94 11.68 7.69 5.84
N ASN A 95 11.62 7.04 7.00
CA ASN A 95 12.60 7.22 8.07
C ASN A 95 14.00 6.82 7.60
N PHE A 96 14.14 5.68 6.91
CA PHE A 96 15.43 5.27 6.35
C PHE A 96 16.01 6.32 5.39
N LEU A 97 15.19 6.88 4.48
CA LEU A 97 15.63 7.89 3.53
C LEU A 97 16.04 9.20 4.21
N GLN A 98 15.36 9.57 5.28
CA GLN A 98 15.64 10.79 6.05
C GLN A 98 16.89 10.62 6.94
N GLU A 99 16.98 9.53 7.70
CA GLU A 99 18.10 9.25 8.60
C GLU A 99 19.41 9.00 7.86
N SER A 100 19.34 8.34 6.70
CA SER A 100 20.50 8.16 5.81
C SER A 100 20.90 9.45 5.07
N GLN A 101 20.14 10.55 5.21
CA GLN A 101 20.34 11.82 4.51
C GLN A 101 20.30 11.71 2.97
N LEU A 102 19.79 10.60 2.44
CA LEU A 102 19.60 10.42 0.99
C LEU A 102 18.54 11.38 0.45
N LEU A 103 17.41 11.50 1.16
CA LEU A 103 16.30 12.38 0.83
C LEU A 103 15.75 13.02 2.12
N PRO A 104 16.20 14.22 2.49
CA PRO A 104 15.81 14.85 3.75
C PRO A 104 14.35 15.31 3.79
N LYS A 105 13.73 15.51 2.63
CA LYS A 105 12.34 15.97 2.52
C LYS A 105 11.51 14.92 1.75
N VAL A 106 10.83 14.04 2.48
CA VAL A 106 9.94 13.01 1.92
C VAL A 106 8.53 13.23 2.44
N SER A 107 7.55 13.20 1.54
CA SER A 107 6.12 13.17 1.85
C SER A 107 5.53 11.82 1.44
N MET A 108 4.43 11.40 2.08
CA MET A 108 3.80 10.11 1.74
C MET A 108 2.42 10.33 1.15
N LEU A 109 2.15 9.65 0.03
CA LEU A 109 0.85 9.60 -0.63
C LEU A 109 0.34 8.15 -0.70
N ILE A 110 -0.70 7.85 0.06
CA ILE A 110 -1.37 6.55 0.04
C ILE A 110 -2.40 6.55 -1.10
N MET A 111 -2.32 5.53 -1.95
CA MET A 111 -3.19 5.32 -3.10
C MET A 111 -4.07 4.09 -2.85
N THR A 112 -5.39 4.26 -2.81
CA THR A 112 -6.37 3.17 -2.65
C THR A 112 -7.53 3.38 -3.62
N ASP A 113 -8.14 2.32 -4.10
CA ASP A 113 -9.38 2.39 -4.89
C ASP A 113 -10.65 2.39 -4.02
N SER A 114 -10.50 2.08 -2.72
CA SER A 114 -11.60 2.04 -1.76
C SER A 114 -12.02 3.43 -1.28
N THR A 115 -13.22 3.85 -1.68
CA THR A 115 -13.83 5.11 -1.20
C THR A 115 -14.17 5.04 0.28
N SER A 116 -14.66 3.88 0.75
CA SER A 116 -15.03 3.65 2.15
C SER A 116 -13.81 3.70 3.06
N ALA A 117 -12.74 2.98 2.72
CA ALA A 117 -11.51 2.98 3.50
C ALA A 117 -10.87 4.38 3.58
N LYS A 118 -10.81 5.10 2.43
CA LYS A 118 -10.37 6.49 2.41
C LYS A 118 -11.22 7.36 3.34
N ALA A 119 -12.55 7.30 3.22
CA ALA A 119 -13.47 8.11 4.04
C ALA A 119 -13.27 7.84 5.54
N ILE A 120 -13.08 6.58 5.91
CA ILE A 120 -12.81 6.18 7.27
C ILE A 120 -11.45 6.71 7.74
N ALA A 121 -10.38 6.53 6.97
CA ALA A 121 -9.03 6.94 7.34
C ALA A 121 -8.85 8.47 7.45
N THR A 122 -9.65 9.24 6.71
CA THR A 122 -9.58 10.72 6.72
C THR A 122 -10.58 11.39 7.66
N ARG A 123 -11.59 10.65 8.18
CA ARG A 123 -12.63 11.19 9.04
C ARG A 123 -12.11 11.35 10.47
N MET A 124 -12.23 12.55 11.03
CA MET A 124 -11.90 12.78 12.44
C MET A 124 -12.96 12.15 13.35
N GLY A 125 -12.51 11.39 14.36
CA GLY A 125 -13.36 10.81 15.38
C GLY A 125 -13.79 9.36 15.11
N VAL A 126 -14.44 8.77 16.11
CA VAL A 126 -14.84 7.36 16.16
C VAL A 126 -16.31 7.21 15.81
N SER A 127 -16.64 6.35 14.85
CA SER A 127 -18.02 5.94 14.58
C SER A 127 -18.39 4.66 15.35
N LYS A 128 -19.70 4.41 15.52
CA LYS A 128 -20.20 3.16 16.14
C LYS A 128 -19.68 1.90 15.42
N LEU A 129 -19.44 1.99 14.10
CA LEU A 129 -18.99 0.89 13.25
C LEU A 129 -17.48 0.58 13.37
N THR A 130 -16.68 1.48 13.94
CA THR A 130 -15.22 1.36 13.97
C THR A 130 -14.64 1.21 15.39
N ARG A 131 -15.47 0.97 16.41
CA ARG A 131 -15.03 0.90 17.82
C ARG A 131 -13.96 -0.16 18.08
N HIS A 132 -14.01 -1.30 17.39
CA HIS A 132 -13.06 -2.40 17.56
C HIS A 132 -11.73 -2.18 16.81
N ILE A 133 -11.68 -1.18 15.91
CA ILE A 133 -10.49 -0.87 15.08
C ILE A 133 -9.71 0.32 15.64
N GLN A 134 -10.11 0.85 16.79
CA GLN A 134 -9.85 2.22 17.27
C GLN A 134 -8.39 2.66 17.28
N LEU A 135 -7.45 1.87 17.81
CA LEU A 135 -6.09 2.36 18.05
C LEU A 135 -5.28 2.60 16.76
N ARG A 136 -5.27 1.63 15.85
CA ARG A 136 -4.56 1.76 14.57
C ARG A 136 -5.18 2.86 13.70
N PHE A 137 -6.47 3.05 13.85
CA PHE A 137 -7.27 4.02 13.16
C PHE A 137 -6.97 5.45 13.61
N LEU A 138 -6.98 5.69 14.92
CA LEU A 138 -6.63 6.99 15.51
C LEU A 138 -5.20 7.40 15.12
N TYR A 139 -4.28 6.44 15.07
CA TYR A 139 -2.92 6.70 14.61
C TYR A 139 -2.89 7.21 13.15
N MET A 140 -3.60 6.54 12.23
CA MET A 140 -3.67 7.01 10.83
C MET A 140 -4.34 8.39 10.72
N GLN A 141 -5.42 8.63 11.47
CA GLN A 141 -6.08 9.94 11.50
C GLN A 141 -5.12 11.04 11.97
N ASN A 142 -4.31 10.77 12.99
CA ASN A 142 -3.30 11.70 13.46
C ASN A 142 -2.24 11.99 12.39
N LEU A 143 -1.78 10.98 11.65
CA LEU A 143 -0.83 11.17 10.57
C LEU A 143 -1.42 12.02 9.42
N VAL A 144 -2.71 11.82 9.10
CA VAL A 144 -3.43 12.65 8.11
C VAL A 144 -3.60 14.08 8.62
N ALA A 145 -4.05 14.25 9.87
CA ALA A 145 -4.26 15.56 10.49
C ALA A 145 -2.99 16.39 10.55
N ASN A 146 -1.85 15.75 10.84
CA ASN A 146 -0.53 16.37 10.86
C ASN A 146 0.12 16.50 9.47
N SER A 147 -0.62 16.18 8.40
CA SER A 147 -0.13 16.24 7.00
C SER A 147 1.13 15.41 6.73
N ILE A 148 1.41 14.40 7.56
CA ILE A 148 2.53 13.46 7.36
C ILE A 148 2.20 12.53 6.19
N ILE A 149 0.93 12.12 6.10
CA ILE A 149 0.41 11.31 4.99
C ILE A 149 -0.78 11.99 4.32
N LYS A 150 -0.92 11.77 3.02
CA LYS A 150 -2.13 12.10 2.25
C LYS A 150 -2.73 10.82 1.71
N ILE A 151 -4.07 10.74 1.64
CA ILE A 151 -4.77 9.57 1.08
C ILE A 151 -5.55 10.03 -0.14
N LYS A 152 -5.27 9.41 -1.29
CA LYS A 152 -5.90 9.71 -2.57
C LYS A 152 -6.56 8.46 -3.14
N LYS A 153 -7.74 8.64 -3.73
CA LYS A 153 -8.38 7.58 -4.51
C LYS A 153 -7.69 7.43 -5.85
N VAL A 154 -7.38 6.19 -6.22
CA VAL A 154 -6.94 5.78 -7.55
C VAL A 154 -8.04 4.94 -8.21
N GLY A 155 -8.12 4.96 -9.54
CA GLY A 155 -9.00 4.05 -10.27
C GLY A 155 -8.47 2.62 -10.18
N ALA A 156 -9.34 1.61 -10.05
CA ALA A 156 -8.94 0.20 -9.90
C ALA A 156 -7.95 -0.26 -10.99
N LYS A 157 -8.12 0.18 -12.24
CA LYS A 157 -7.19 -0.12 -13.34
C LYS A 157 -5.75 0.37 -13.13
N PHE A 158 -5.56 1.36 -12.26
CA PHE A 158 -4.28 2.00 -11.98
C PHE A 158 -3.73 1.66 -10.60
N ASN A 159 -4.44 0.80 -9.84
CA ASN A 159 -3.95 0.32 -8.55
C ASN A 159 -3.03 -0.88 -8.76
N VAL A 160 -1.74 -0.62 -8.83
CA VAL A 160 -0.72 -1.67 -9.06
C VAL A 160 -0.66 -2.70 -7.93
N ALA A 161 -1.22 -2.41 -6.75
CA ALA A 161 -1.29 -3.37 -5.64
C ALA A 161 -2.31 -4.50 -5.89
N ASP A 162 -3.25 -4.32 -6.81
CA ASP A 162 -4.29 -5.31 -7.19
C ASP A 162 -3.69 -6.66 -7.61
N ILE A 163 -2.54 -6.63 -8.29
CA ILE A 163 -1.82 -7.84 -8.72
C ILE A 163 -1.29 -8.69 -7.56
N LEU A 164 -1.19 -8.12 -6.37
CA LEU A 164 -0.67 -8.78 -5.17
C LEU A 164 -1.76 -9.43 -4.32
N THR A 165 -3.02 -9.14 -4.61
CA THR A 165 -4.19 -9.63 -3.87
C THR A 165 -5.09 -10.55 -4.69
N LYS A 166 -5.01 -10.48 -6.02
CA LYS A 166 -5.87 -11.21 -6.95
C LYS A 166 -5.06 -12.03 -7.94
N VAL A 167 -5.65 -13.11 -8.44
CA VAL A 167 -5.10 -13.84 -9.59
C VAL A 167 -5.42 -13.02 -10.84
N VAL A 168 -4.38 -12.48 -11.46
CA VAL A 168 -4.49 -11.70 -12.69
C VAL A 168 -4.13 -12.53 -13.93
N SER A 169 -4.72 -12.20 -15.07
CA SER A 169 -4.34 -12.82 -16.35
C SER A 169 -2.97 -12.34 -16.80
N THR A 170 -2.30 -13.13 -17.62
CA THR A 170 -0.99 -12.77 -18.19
C THR A 170 -1.01 -11.45 -18.96
N THR A 171 -2.16 -11.08 -19.54
CA THR A 171 -2.35 -9.80 -20.27
C THR A 171 -2.31 -8.56 -19.36
N VAL A 172 -2.47 -8.72 -18.04
CA VAL A 172 -2.40 -7.62 -17.06
C VAL A 172 -0.98 -7.45 -16.55
N LEU A 173 -0.10 -8.47 -16.72
CA LEU A 173 1.30 -8.45 -16.26
C LEU A 173 2.25 -7.83 -17.29
N HIS A 174 1.78 -7.55 -18.50
CA HIS A 174 2.51 -6.91 -19.60
C HIS A 174 1.92 -5.54 -19.93
#